data_0a68a5452f349e54939243ef857ccbc4
#
_entry.id   0a68a5452f349e54939243ef857ccbc4
#
_cell.length_a   1.000
_cell.length_b   1.000
_cell.length_c   1.000
_cell.angle_alpha   90.00
_cell.angle_beta   90.00
_cell.angle_gamma   90.00
#
_symmetry.space_group_name_H-M   'P 1'
#
loop_
_entity.id
_entity.type
_entity.pdbx_description
1 polymer ?
#
loop_
_entity_poly.entity_id
_entity_poly.type
_entity_poly.pdbx_seq_one_letter_code
_entity_poly.pdbx_strand_id
1 'polypeptide(L)'
;MLEIKNLHASIAGKEILKGLNLTIHEGEVHAIMGPNGAGKSTLSNVLTGHPAYTVTEGEVIFRRKNLLEMAPEVRAREGIFLSFQYPVEIPGVSVVNFMRTAVNEKRQHEGKQPLKAAEFLKLMREKKALVGMDNKLTNRSVNEGFSGGEKKRNEIFQMAMLEPCLSILDETDSGLDIDALRIVAEGVNKLKTPQTASIVITHYQRLLDYIVPDFVHVLADGKIVRTGGKELALELEANGYAFLNE
;
A
#
# COMPACT_ATOMS: atom_id res chain seq x y z
N MET A 1 4.26 -14.32 4.77
CA MET A 1 4.57 -12.87 4.64
C MET A 1 4.03 -12.06 5.80
N LEU A 2 2.71 -11.94 5.95
CA LEU A 2 2.03 -11.20 7.03
C LEU A 2 1.00 -12.09 7.71
N GLU A 3 0.96 -12.09 9.04
CA GLU A 3 -0.05 -12.78 9.84
C GLU A 3 -0.61 -11.80 10.88
N ILE A 4 -1.90 -11.62 10.89
CA ILE A 4 -2.65 -10.77 11.82
C ILE A 4 -3.61 -11.67 12.59
N LYS A 5 -3.52 -11.62 13.93
CA LYS A 5 -4.36 -12.40 14.86
C LYS A 5 -5.06 -11.50 15.84
N ASN A 6 -6.37 -11.57 15.86
CA ASN A 6 -7.23 -10.89 16.82
C ASN A 6 -6.87 -9.40 17.00
N LEU A 7 -6.64 -8.68 15.89
CA LEU A 7 -6.17 -7.30 15.94
C LEU A 7 -7.30 -6.35 16.36
N HIS A 8 -7.10 -5.67 17.48
CA HIS A 8 -7.95 -4.58 17.95
C HIS A 8 -7.18 -3.27 17.87
N ALA A 9 -7.80 -2.25 17.32
CA ALA A 9 -7.17 -0.93 17.21
C ALA A 9 -8.19 0.20 17.31
N SER A 10 -7.76 1.29 17.93
CA SER A 10 -8.55 2.48 18.17
C SER A 10 -7.90 3.75 17.62
N ILE A 11 -8.72 4.77 17.37
CA ILE A 11 -8.30 6.14 17.10
C ILE A 11 -9.12 7.08 17.96
N ALA A 12 -8.47 8.04 18.61
CA ALA A 12 -9.11 8.99 19.53
C ALA A 12 -10.06 8.32 20.56
N GLY A 13 -9.65 7.15 21.09
CA GLY A 13 -10.41 6.39 22.07
C GLY A 13 -11.59 5.58 21.51
N LYS A 14 -11.88 5.66 20.20
CA LYS A 14 -12.89 4.85 19.56
C LYS A 14 -12.28 3.61 18.92
N GLU A 15 -12.74 2.44 19.32
CA GLU A 15 -12.32 1.19 18.71
C GLU A 15 -12.90 1.05 17.29
N ILE A 16 -12.02 0.74 16.33
CA ILE A 16 -12.37 0.59 14.91
C ILE A 16 -12.14 -0.85 14.45
N LEU A 17 -10.96 -1.42 14.73
CA LEU A 17 -10.71 -2.84 14.47
C LEU A 17 -11.04 -3.63 15.73
N LYS A 18 -11.81 -4.72 15.58
CA LYS A 18 -12.47 -5.44 16.67
C LYS A 18 -12.21 -6.94 16.61
N GLY A 19 -10.94 -7.34 16.51
CA GLY A 19 -10.53 -8.73 16.40
C GLY A 19 -10.36 -9.20 14.95
N LEU A 20 -9.67 -8.38 14.13
CA LEU A 20 -9.40 -8.69 12.73
C LEU A 20 -8.33 -9.80 12.63
N ASN A 21 -8.62 -10.79 11.77
CA ASN A 21 -7.69 -11.86 11.42
C ASN A 21 -7.43 -11.84 9.91
N LEU A 22 -6.16 -11.93 9.50
CA LEU A 22 -5.77 -11.96 8.09
C LEU A 22 -4.39 -12.61 7.95
N THR A 23 -4.25 -13.54 7.01
CA THR A 23 -2.96 -14.12 6.65
C THR A 23 -2.70 -13.89 5.17
N ILE A 24 -1.49 -13.44 4.84
CA ILE A 24 -1.03 -13.16 3.49
C ILE A 24 0.29 -13.88 3.26
N HIS A 25 0.38 -14.67 2.19
CA HIS A 25 1.61 -15.33 1.77
C HIS A 25 2.35 -14.53 0.70
N GLU A 26 3.56 -14.94 0.41
CA GLU A 26 4.34 -14.38 -0.68
C GLU A 26 3.69 -14.71 -2.03
N GLY A 27 3.72 -13.77 -2.96
CA GLY A 27 3.11 -13.89 -4.28
C GLY A 27 1.63 -13.51 -4.35
N GLU A 28 0.94 -13.37 -3.20
CA GLU A 28 -0.51 -13.16 -3.16
C GLU A 28 -0.91 -11.68 -3.28
N VAL A 29 -2.06 -11.46 -3.89
CA VAL A 29 -2.78 -10.19 -3.94
C VAL A 29 -4.10 -10.33 -3.19
N HIS A 30 -4.26 -9.58 -2.13
CA HIS A 30 -5.46 -9.57 -1.30
C HIS A 30 -6.21 -8.25 -1.51
N ALA A 31 -7.46 -8.31 -1.95
CA ALA A 31 -8.33 -7.15 -1.99
C ALA A 31 -9.13 -7.05 -0.69
N ILE A 32 -9.23 -5.84 -0.14
CA ILE A 32 -10.07 -5.54 1.02
C ILE A 32 -11.14 -4.55 0.57
N MET A 33 -12.38 -5.02 0.60
CA MET A 33 -13.58 -4.27 0.28
C MET A 33 -14.45 -4.13 1.53
N GLY A 34 -15.37 -3.20 1.53
CA GLY A 34 -16.29 -3.00 2.65
C GLY A 34 -16.88 -1.60 2.67
N PRO A 35 -17.94 -1.37 3.42
CA PRO A 35 -18.59 -0.07 3.51
C PRO A 35 -17.66 1.01 4.10
N ASN A 36 -18.06 2.27 3.94
CA ASN A 36 -17.34 3.39 4.57
C ASN A 36 -17.39 3.24 6.09
N GLY A 37 -16.27 3.51 6.75
CA GLY A 37 -16.16 3.37 8.19
C GLY A 37 -15.91 1.94 8.70
N ALA A 38 -15.82 0.94 7.82
CA ALA A 38 -15.58 -0.45 8.22
C ALA A 38 -14.20 -0.70 8.87
N GLY A 39 -13.23 0.21 8.67
CA GLY A 39 -11.88 0.09 9.23
C GLY A 39 -10.77 -0.17 8.21
N LYS A 40 -11.05 -0.05 6.89
CA LYS A 40 -10.07 -0.34 5.83
C LYS A 40 -8.81 0.51 5.94
N SER A 41 -8.93 1.84 5.96
CA SER A 41 -7.78 2.73 6.12
C SER A 41 -7.21 2.70 7.55
N THR A 42 -7.97 2.28 8.55
CA THR A 42 -7.44 1.98 9.88
C THR A 42 -6.45 0.83 9.81
N LEU A 43 -6.78 -0.24 9.08
CA LEU A 43 -5.87 -1.37 8.89
C LEU A 43 -4.57 -0.93 8.22
N SER A 44 -4.62 -0.17 7.12
CA SER A 44 -3.42 0.31 6.42
C SER A 44 -2.55 1.19 7.32
N ASN A 45 -3.16 2.10 8.09
CA ASN A 45 -2.45 2.98 9.03
C ASN A 45 -1.85 2.21 10.21
N VAL A 46 -2.53 1.22 10.77
CA VAL A 46 -2.00 0.36 11.83
C VAL A 46 -0.81 -0.44 11.33
N LEU A 47 -0.90 -1.04 10.13
CA LEU A 47 0.20 -1.82 9.55
C LEU A 47 1.44 -0.97 9.25
N THR A 48 1.25 0.30 8.92
CA THR A 48 2.36 1.23 8.65
C THR A 48 2.85 1.99 9.88
N GLY A 49 2.18 1.82 11.02
CA GLY A 49 2.60 2.39 12.31
C GLY A 49 2.23 3.86 12.50
N HIS A 50 1.14 4.32 11.90
CA HIS A 50 0.70 5.71 12.05
C HIS A 50 0.39 6.03 13.53
N PRO A 51 1.00 7.09 14.13
CA PRO A 51 0.98 7.32 15.57
C PRO A 51 -0.38 7.70 16.16
N ALA A 52 -1.36 8.08 15.33
CA ALA A 52 -2.72 8.38 15.80
C ALA A 52 -3.53 7.14 16.18
N TYR A 53 -3.07 5.95 15.81
CA TYR A 53 -3.76 4.69 16.06
C TYR A 53 -3.09 3.92 17.20
N THR A 54 -3.90 3.39 18.11
CA THR A 54 -3.45 2.58 19.24
C THR A 54 -3.94 1.15 19.05
N VAL A 55 -3.01 0.19 19.01
CA VAL A 55 -3.34 -1.23 19.09
C VAL A 55 -3.55 -1.60 20.55
N THR A 56 -4.71 -2.16 20.85
CA THR A 56 -5.12 -2.51 22.22
C THR A 56 -5.02 -3.99 22.49
N GLU A 57 -5.15 -4.85 21.47
CA GLU A 57 -5.06 -6.30 21.57
C GLU A 57 -4.65 -6.91 20.22
N GLY A 58 -4.11 -8.13 20.25
CA GLY A 58 -3.76 -8.92 19.09
C GLY A 58 -2.27 -8.89 18.73
N GLU A 59 -1.95 -9.61 17.66
CA GLU A 59 -0.59 -9.77 17.14
C GLU A 59 -0.54 -9.46 15.66
N VAL A 60 0.57 -8.86 15.23
CA VAL A 60 0.89 -8.67 13.80
C VAL A 60 2.33 -9.10 13.56
N ILE A 61 2.49 -10.22 12.87
CA ILE A 61 3.79 -10.78 12.53
C ILE A 61 4.07 -10.53 11.04
N PHE A 62 5.15 -9.84 10.75
CA PHE A 62 5.65 -9.61 9.39
C PHE A 62 7.02 -10.24 9.23
N ARG A 63 7.15 -11.20 8.30
CA ARG A 63 8.41 -11.93 8.04
C ARG A 63 9.07 -12.44 9.33
N ARG A 64 8.28 -13.07 10.21
CA ARG A 64 8.65 -13.63 11.52
C ARG A 64 9.05 -12.61 12.58
N LYS A 65 8.82 -11.32 12.36
CA LYS A 65 9.11 -10.25 13.31
C LYS A 65 7.80 -9.63 13.81
N ASN A 66 7.76 -9.23 15.08
CA ASN A 66 6.61 -8.50 15.63
C ASN A 66 6.57 -7.09 15.02
N LEU A 67 5.57 -6.85 14.16
CA LEU A 67 5.42 -5.58 13.48
C LEU A 67 5.05 -4.43 14.43
N LEU A 68 4.29 -4.75 15.48
CA LEU A 68 3.77 -3.75 16.41
C LEU A 68 4.87 -3.08 17.26
N GLU A 69 6.02 -3.75 17.43
CA GLU A 69 7.20 -3.21 18.12
C GLU A 69 8.08 -2.31 17.25
N MET A 70 7.81 -2.25 15.95
CA MET A 70 8.61 -1.46 15.02
C MET A 70 8.07 -0.05 14.85
N ALA A 71 8.97 0.95 14.88
CA ALA A 71 8.66 2.30 14.47
C ALA A 71 8.32 2.36 12.96
N PRO A 72 7.55 3.35 12.50
CA PRO A 72 7.11 3.45 11.09
C PRO A 72 8.26 3.39 10.07
N GLU A 73 9.37 4.08 10.35
CA GLU A 73 10.55 4.09 9.49
C GLU A 73 11.27 2.72 9.43
N VAL A 74 11.16 1.92 10.51
CA VAL A 74 11.69 0.55 10.53
C VAL A 74 10.83 -0.34 9.65
N ARG A 75 9.49 -0.23 9.75
CA ARG A 75 8.55 -0.98 8.89
C ARG A 75 8.79 -0.70 7.41
N ALA A 76 9.02 0.57 7.06
CA ALA A 76 9.34 0.96 5.68
C ALA A 76 10.66 0.32 5.21
N ARG A 77 11.71 0.33 6.05
CA ARG A 77 13.00 -0.31 5.74
C ARG A 77 12.92 -1.83 5.67
N GLU A 78 12.04 -2.47 6.45
CA GLU A 78 11.75 -3.91 6.36
C GLU A 78 10.98 -4.29 5.09
N GLY A 79 10.48 -3.30 4.33
CA GLY A 79 9.87 -3.49 3.01
C GLY A 79 8.34 -3.39 2.99
N ILE A 80 7.73 -2.67 3.93
CA ILE A 80 6.32 -2.29 3.84
C ILE A 80 6.22 -0.93 3.12
N PHE A 81 5.35 -0.85 2.13
CA PHE A 81 5.06 0.37 1.38
C PHE A 81 3.56 0.69 1.45
N LEU A 82 3.24 1.97 1.64
CA LEU A 82 1.88 2.48 1.58
C LEU A 82 1.73 3.48 0.44
N SER A 83 0.83 3.19 -0.50
CA SER A 83 0.30 4.20 -1.41
C SER A 83 -0.90 4.84 -0.74
N PHE A 84 -0.79 6.12 -0.43
CA PHE A 84 -1.79 6.86 0.35
C PHE A 84 -3.02 7.18 -0.49
N GLN A 85 -4.19 7.24 0.13
CA GLN A 85 -5.39 7.77 -0.49
C GLN A 85 -5.14 9.21 -1.00
N TYR A 86 -4.50 10.04 -0.15
CA TYR A 86 -4.07 11.40 -0.49
C TYR A 86 -2.55 11.53 -0.31
N PRO A 87 -1.78 11.46 -1.42
CA PRO A 87 -0.33 11.59 -1.35
C PRO A 87 0.14 12.91 -0.77
N VAL A 88 1.01 12.85 0.23
CA VAL A 88 1.52 14.01 0.96
C VAL A 88 2.48 14.81 0.07
N GLU A 89 2.41 16.13 0.15
CA GLU A 89 3.37 17.05 -0.45
C GLU A 89 4.52 17.35 0.52
N ILE A 90 5.76 17.36 0.00
CA ILE A 90 6.94 17.71 0.78
C ILE A 90 7.65 18.89 0.08
N PRO A 91 7.24 20.12 0.39
CA PRO A 91 7.83 21.31 -0.24
C PRO A 91 9.34 21.40 0.03
N GLY A 92 10.10 21.82 -0.98
CA GLY A 92 11.55 22.01 -0.87
C GLY A 92 12.39 20.74 -0.94
N VAL A 93 11.78 19.53 -0.94
CA VAL A 93 12.50 18.25 -1.08
C VAL A 93 12.21 17.65 -2.44
N SER A 94 13.18 17.64 -3.34
CA SER A 94 13.01 17.06 -4.67
C SER A 94 12.80 15.54 -4.59
N VAL A 95 12.02 14.99 -5.55
CA VAL A 95 11.80 13.54 -5.68
C VAL A 95 13.14 12.78 -5.75
N VAL A 96 14.13 13.32 -6.47
CA VAL A 96 15.49 12.73 -6.56
C VAL A 96 16.14 12.61 -5.18
N ASN A 97 16.16 13.70 -4.40
CA ASN A 97 16.79 13.70 -3.08
C ASN A 97 16.05 12.80 -2.09
N PHE A 98 14.72 12.85 -2.10
CA PHE A 98 13.89 11.98 -1.29
C PHE A 98 14.19 10.50 -1.57
N MET A 99 14.18 10.10 -2.86
CA MET A 99 14.42 8.71 -3.24
C MET A 99 15.85 8.26 -2.96
N ARG A 100 16.84 9.15 -3.15
CA ARG A 100 18.24 8.81 -2.85
C ARG A 100 18.41 8.49 -1.36
N THR A 101 17.82 9.29 -0.49
CA THR A 101 17.85 9.06 0.95
C THR A 101 17.13 7.76 1.30
N ALA A 102 15.88 7.59 0.85
CA ALA A 102 15.06 6.43 1.18
C ALA A 102 15.70 5.09 0.71
N VAL A 103 16.22 5.05 -0.52
CA VAL A 103 16.88 3.86 -1.06
C VAL A 103 18.15 3.52 -0.27
N ASN A 104 18.95 4.53 0.07
CA ASN A 104 20.20 4.30 0.81
C ASN A 104 19.95 3.90 2.27
N GLU A 105 18.95 4.47 2.94
CA GLU A 105 18.51 4.05 4.28
C GLU A 105 18.07 2.58 4.30
N LYS A 106 17.25 2.16 3.31
CA LYS A 106 16.85 0.77 3.17
C LYS A 106 18.06 -0.15 2.96
N ARG A 107 18.98 0.23 2.06
CA ARG A 107 20.20 -0.55 1.78
C ARG A 107 21.08 -0.71 3.02
N GLN A 108 21.26 0.36 3.79
CA GLN A 108 22.01 0.31 5.06
C GLN A 108 21.34 -0.62 6.08
N HIS A 109 20.02 -0.57 6.19
CA HIS A 109 19.26 -1.48 7.03
C HIS A 109 19.45 -2.95 6.62
N GLU A 110 19.57 -3.20 5.32
CA GLU A 110 19.89 -4.53 4.74
C GLU A 110 21.37 -4.91 4.84
N GLY A 111 22.22 -4.10 5.46
CA GLY A 111 23.69 -4.31 5.54
C GLY A 111 24.44 -4.07 4.23
N LYS A 112 23.81 -3.40 3.26
CA LYS A 112 24.39 -3.07 1.96
C LYS A 112 25.01 -1.67 1.98
N GLN A 113 26.05 -1.44 1.17
CA GLN A 113 26.63 -0.10 1.01
C GLN A 113 25.66 0.85 0.30
N PRO A 114 25.61 2.13 0.66
CA PRO A 114 24.86 3.14 -0.07
C PRO A 114 25.28 3.21 -1.54
N LEU A 115 24.33 3.48 -2.43
CA LEU A 115 24.62 3.67 -3.85
C LEU A 115 25.42 4.95 -4.07
N LYS A 116 26.47 4.86 -4.89
CA LYS A 116 27.16 6.03 -5.43
C LYS A 116 26.23 6.81 -6.36
N ALA A 117 26.53 8.08 -6.59
CA ALA A 117 25.68 8.96 -7.41
C ALA A 117 25.39 8.38 -8.81
N ALA A 118 26.39 7.83 -9.49
CA ALA A 118 26.21 7.24 -10.82
C ALA A 118 25.31 5.99 -10.81
N GLU A 119 25.47 5.13 -9.79
CA GLU A 119 24.66 3.91 -9.60
C GLU A 119 23.20 4.27 -9.32
N PHE A 120 22.99 5.25 -8.44
CA PHE A 120 21.65 5.75 -8.13
C PHE A 120 20.95 6.36 -9.36
N LEU A 121 21.66 7.19 -10.14
CA LEU A 121 21.11 7.78 -11.36
C LEU A 121 20.79 6.71 -12.43
N LYS A 122 21.58 5.66 -12.51
CA LYS A 122 21.30 4.51 -13.40
C LYS A 122 20.00 3.81 -12.95
N LEU A 123 19.91 3.42 -11.67
CA LEU A 123 18.73 2.79 -11.10
C LEU A 123 17.48 3.65 -11.32
N MET A 124 17.57 4.95 -11.01
CA MET A 124 16.46 5.88 -11.18
C MET A 124 15.98 5.95 -12.65
N ARG A 125 16.89 5.92 -13.61
CA ARG A 125 16.57 5.95 -15.04
C ARG A 125 15.84 4.68 -15.47
N GLU A 126 16.31 3.52 -15.01
CA GLU A 126 15.67 2.22 -15.27
C GLU A 126 14.26 2.16 -14.69
N LYS A 127 14.09 2.58 -13.42
CA LYS A 127 12.78 2.55 -12.75
C LYS A 127 11.79 3.58 -13.33
N LYS A 128 12.26 4.75 -13.73
CA LYS A 128 11.42 5.73 -14.47
C LYS A 128 10.90 5.17 -15.78
N ALA A 129 11.75 4.53 -16.56
CA ALA A 129 11.35 3.89 -17.81
C ALA A 129 10.33 2.77 -17.58
N LEU A 130 10.51 1.96 -16.53
CA LEU A 130 9.60 0.86 -16.19
C LEU A 130 8.17 1.34 -15.93
N VAL A 131 8.01 2.46 -15.21
CA VAL A 131 6.69 2.98 -14.77
C VAL A 131 6.19 4.17 -15.59
N GLY A 132 6.92 4.59 -16.63
CA GLY A 132 6.56 5.72 -17.49
C GLY A 132 6.57 7.07 -16.76
N MET A 133 7.48 7.28 -15.81
CA MET A 133 7.60 8.54 -15.05
C MET A 133 8.27 9.63 -15.90
N ASP A 134 7.66 10.81 -15.98
CA ASP A 134 8.25 11.96 -16.69
C ASP A 134 9.50 12.46 -15.95
N ASN A 135 10.54 12.75 -16.75
CA ASN A 135 11.80 13.30 -16.25
C ASN A 135 11.65 14.64 -15.52
N LYS A 136 10.67 15.46 -15.94
CA LYS A 136 10.42 16.77 -15.35
C LYS A 136 9.96 16.70 -13.90
N LEU A 137 9.25 15.64 -13.52
CA LEU A 137 8.69 15.49 -12.17
C LEU A 137 9.77 15.18 -11.13
N THR A 138 10.84 14.48 -11.50
CA THR A 138 11.85 14.03 -10.53
C THR A 138 12.69 15.16 -9.91
N ASN A 139 12.81 16.30 -10.59
CA ASN A 139 13.54 17.46 -10.07
C ASN A 139 12.64 18.41 -9.26
N ARG A 140 11.32 18.19 -9.25
CA ARG A 140 10.36 18.98 -8.47
C ARG A 140 10.26 18.45 -7.06
N SER A 141 9.76 19.28 -6.15
CA SER A 141 9.40 18.84 -4.79
C SER A 141 8.40 17.71 -4.83
N VAL A 142 8.50 16.78 -3.88
CA VAL A 142 7.61 15.60 -3.82
C VAL A 142 6.15 16.04 -3.80
N ASN A 143 5.42 15.67 -4.84
CA ASN A 143 3.99 15.89 -5.04
C ASN A 143 3.53 17.36 -5.09
N GLU A 144 4.41 18.35 -4.90
CA GLU A 144 4.05 19.76 -4.88
C GLU A 144 3.58 20.25 -6.26
N GLY A 145 2.29 20.61 -6.34
CA GLY A 145 1.64 21.03 -7.56
C GLY A 145 1.55 19.95 -8.63
N PHE A 146 1.62 18.67 -8.26
CA PHE A 146 1.35 17.57 -9.17
C PHE A 146 -0.15 17.39 -9.34
N SER A 147 -0.59 17.02 -10.53
CA SER A 147 -1.96 16.53 -10.77
C SER A 147 -2.19 15.20 -10.02
N GLY A 148 -3.44 14.80 -9.83
CA GLY A 148 -3.78 13.53 -9.19
C GLY A 148 -3.08 12.34 -9.85
N GLY A 149 -3.09 12.26 -11.17
CA GLY A 149 -2.41 11.20 -11.94
C GLY A 149 -0.88 11.26 -11.80
N GLU A 150 -0.28 12.46 -11.75
CA GLU A 150 1.17 12.62 -11.52
C GLU A 150 1.56 12.20 -10.10
N LYS A 151 0.75 12.52 -9.08
CA LYS A 151 0.96 12.07 -7.69
C LYS A 151 0.96 10.55 -7.60
N LYS A 152 -0.03 9.88 -8.21
CA LYS A 152 -0.11 8.41 -8.21
C LYS A 152 1.02 7.77 -8.99
N ARG A 153 1.40 8.31 -10.14
CA ARG A 153 2.57 7.84 -10.89
C ARG A 153 3.86 7.99 -10.09
N ASN A 154 3.99 9.09 -9.33
CA ASN A 154 5.12 9.27 -8.43
C ASN A 154 5.14 8.23 -7.29
N GLU A 155 3.99 7.83 -6.74
CA GLU A 155 3.92 6.75 -5.75
C GLU A 155 4.35 5.40 -6.34
N ILE A 156 3.89 5.06 -7.56
CA ILE A 156 4.33 3.84 -8.25
C ILE A 156 5.83 3.88 -8.57
N PHE A 157 6.36 5.05 -8.93
CA PHE A 157 7.81 5.23 -9.08
C PHE A 157 8.55 5.02 -7.76
N GLN A 158 8.07 5.55 -6.64
CA GLN A 158 8.65 5.30 -5.32
C GLN A 158 8.61 3.80 -4.97
N MET A 159 7.50 3.13 -5.24
CA MET A 159 7.37 1.68 -5.06
C MET A 159 8.40 0.92 -5.92
N ALA A 160 8.59 1.32 -7.19
CA ALA A 160 9.58 0.72 -8.06
C ALA A 160 11.03 0.90 -7.56
N MET A 161 11.34 2.07 -6.99
CA MET A 161 12.66 2.39 -6.44
C MET A 161 12.96 1.63 -5.14
N LEU A 162 11.94 1.47 -4.28
CA LEU A 162 12.08 0.86 -2.96
C LEU A 162 11.94 -0.66 -2.97
N GLU A 163 11.34 -1.25 -4.00
CA GLU A 163 11.12 -2.70 -4.13
C GLU A 163 10.60 -3.32 -2.83
N PRO A 164 9.39 -2.94 -2.38
CA PRO A 164 8.83 -3.45 -1.13
C PRO A 164 8.49 -4.94 -1.22
N CYS A 165 8.50 -5.61 -0.07
CA CYS A 165 8.00 -6.99 0.05
C CYS A 165 6.46 -7.00 0.14
N LEU A 166 5.88 -6.02 0.84
CA LEU A 166 4.44 -5.83 1.00
C LEU A 166 4.04 -4.42 0.57
N SER A 167 3.18 -4.32 -0.44
CA SER A 167 2.60 -3.06 -0.89
C SER A 167 1.15 -2.96 -0.42
N ILE A 168 0.81 -1.86 0.25
CA ILE A 168 -0.55 -1.54 0.66
C ILE A 168 -1.02 -0.38 -0.22
N LEU A 169 -2.06 -0.63 -1.03
CA LEU A 169 -2.64 0.33 -1.96
C LEU A 169 -3.98 0.78 -1.38
N ASP A 170 -3.99 1.91 -0.67
CA ASP A 170 -5.19 2.42 0.02
C ASP A 170 -5.96 3.39 -0.88
N GLU A 171 -7.08 2.92 -1.44
CA GLU A 171 -7.96 3.67 -2.35
C GLU A 171 -7.20 4.43 -3.45
N THR A 172 -6.21 3.78 -4.05
CA THR A 172 -5.34 4.38 -5.08
C THR A 172 -6.07 4.76 -6.36
N ASP A 173 -7.28 4.29 -6.54
CA ASP A 173 -8.20 4.56 -7.64
C ASP A 173 -9.08 5.80 -7.42
N SER A 174 -9.12 6.35 -6.20
CA SER A 174 -9.94 7.51 -5.87
C SER A 174 -9.50 8.76 -6.66
N GLY A 175 -10.47 9.34 -7.37
CA GLY A 175 -10.25 10.57 -8.15
C GLY A 175 -9.39 10.43 -9.41
N LEU A 176 -9.08 9.19 -9.84
CA LEU A 176 -8.37 8.94 -11.09
C LEU A 176 -9.35 8.75 -12.26
N ASP A 177 -8.97 9.25 -13.42
CA ASP A 177 -9.59 8.86 -14.68
C ASP A 177 -9.13 7.43 -15.09
N ILE A 178 -9.77 6.90 -16.13
CA ILE A 178 -9.52 5.53 -16.59
C ILE A 178 -8.07 5.31 -17.02
N ASP A 179 -7.46 6.30 -17.65
CA ASP A 179 -6.09 6.19 -18.18
C ASP A 179 -5.07 6.23 -17.04
N ALA A 180 -5.24 7.12 -16.07
CA ALA A 180 -4.41 7.16 -14.87
C ALA A 180 -4.53 5.87 -14.05
N LEU A 181 -5.74 5.33 -13.89
CA LEU A 181 -5.99 4.06 -13.22
C LEU A 181 -5.23 2.90 -13.89
N ARG A 182 -5.31 2.83 -15.23
CA ARG A 182 -4.60 1.79 -16.00
C ARG A 182 -3.08 1.87 -15.79
N ILE A 183 -2.52 3.09 -15.85
CA ILE A 183 -1.07 3.30 -15.65
C ILE A 183 -0.64 2.84 -14.26
N VAL A 184 -1.42 3.16 -13.22
CA VAL A 184 -1.15 2.72 -11.85
C VAL A 184 -1.17 1.20 -11.77
N ALA A 185 -2.22 0.56 -12.28
CA ALA A 185 -2.37 -0.89 -12.24
C ALA A 185 -1.27 -1.62 -13.03
N GLU A 186 -0.92 -1.13 -14.22
CA GLU A 186 0.21 -1.66 -15.00
C GLU A 186 1.53 -1.54 -14.23
N GLY A 187 1.76 -0.41 -13.57
CA GLY A 187 2.94 -0.21 -12.71
C GLY A 187 3.01 -1.22 -11.59
N VAL A 188 1.92 -1.43 -10.85
CA VAL A 188 1.82 -2.44 -9.78
C VAL A 188 2.08 -3.84 -10.33
N ASN A 189 1.44 -4.22 -11.43
CA ASN A 189 1.60 -5.55 -12.04
C ASN A 189 3.04 -5.81 -12.51
N LYS A 190 3.73 -4.79 -13.06
CA LYS A 190 5.15 -4.91 -13.45
C LYS A 190 6.09 -5.10 -12.27
N LEU A 191 5.69 -4.68 -11.09
CA LEU A 191 6.50 -4.80 -9.86
C LEU A 191 6.17 -6.06 -9.06
N LYS A 192 5.09 -6.78 -9.40
CA LYS A 192 4.72 -8.04 -8.76
C LYS A 192 5.76 -9.11 -9.05
N THR A 193 6.19 -9.81 -8.01
CA THR A 193 7.07 -10.98 -8.08
C THR A 193 6.53 -12.11 -7.20
N PRO A 194 6.99 -13.35 -7.32
CA PRO A 194 6.60 -14.44 -6.42
C PRO A 194 6.96 -14.21 -4.95
N GLN A 195 7.85 -13.26 -4.65
CA GLN A 195 8.29 -12.93 -3.28
C GLN A 195 7.62 -11.68 -2.71
N THR A 196 6.82 -10.98 -3.51
CA THR A 196 6.10 -9.78 -3.05
C THR A 196 4.63 -10.09 -2.82
N ALA A 197 3.99 -9.37 -1.91
CA ALA A 197 2.56 -9.43 -1.70
C ALA A 197 1.93 -8.04 -1.79
N SER A 198 0.63 -7.98 -2.05
CA SER A 198 -0.10 -6.71 -2.13
C SER A 198 -1.43 -6.79 -1.39
N ILE A 199 -1.75 -5.73 -0.65
CA ILE A 199 -3.08 -5.46 -0.11
C ILE A 199 -3.66 -4.32 -0.96
N VAL A 200 -4.78 -4.55 -1.61
CA VAL A 200 -5.49 -3.56 -2.42
C VAL A 200 -6.78 -3.20 -1.70
N ILE A 201 -6.84 -2.01 -1.13
CA ILE A 201 -8.05 -1.48 -0.51
C ILE A 201 -8.77 -0.64 -1.55
N THR A 202 -9.98 -1.02 -1.90
CA THR A 202 -10.80 -0.30 -2.88
C THR A 202 -12.28 -0.52 -2.64
N HIS A 203 -13.07 0.44 -3.10
CA HIS A 203 -14.54 0.32 -3.20
C HIS A 203 -15.00 -0.11 -4.59
N TYR A 204 -14.10 -0.12 -5.56
CA TYR A 204 -14.45 -0.29 -6.96
C TYR A 204 -13.82 -1.56 -7.53
N GLN A 205 -14.64 -2.39 -8.14
CA GLN A 205 -14.16 -3.56 -8.86
C GLN A 205 -13.23 -3.19 -10.01
N ARG A 206 -13.42 -2.04 -10.65
CA ARG A 206 -12.63 -1.60 -11.82
C ARG A 206 -11.11 -1.71 -11.59
N LEU A 207 -10.60 -1.38 -10.39
CA LEU A 207 -9.19 -1.54 -10.09
C LEU A 207 -8.82 -3.04 -10.06
N LEU A 208 -9.71 -3.89 -9.55
CA LEU A 208 -9.51 -5.34 -9.45
C LEU A 208 -9.60 -6.06 -10.79
N ASP A 209 -10.16 -5.44 -11.83
CA ASP A 209 -10.10 -5.96 -13.19
C ASP A 209 -8.68 -5.87 -13.77
N TYR A 210 -7.90 -4.89 -13.34
CA TYR A 210 -6.50 -4.71 -13.74
C TYR A 210 -5.51 -5.37 -12.77
N ILE A 211 -5.75 -5.27 -11.46
CA ILE A 211 -4.94 -5.92 -10.42
C ILE A 211 -5.76 -7.08 -9.85
N VAL A 212 -5.73 -8.21 -10.56
CA VAL A 212 -6.56 -9.37 -10.21
C VAL A 212 -6.14 -9.93 -8.85
N PRO A 213 -7.04 -9.96 -7.86
CA PRO A 213 -6.74 -10.50 -6.54
C PRO A 213 -6.83 -12.03 -6.52
N ASP A 214 -5.99 -12.64 -5.69
CA ASP A 214 -6.10 -14.05 -5.33
C ASP A 214 -7.21 -14.26 -4.30
N PHE A 215 -7.38 -13.30 -3.39
CA PHE A 215 -8.42 -13.29 -2.35
C PHE A 215 -9.10 -11.94 -2.26
N VAL A 216 -10.40 -11.96 -2.02
CA VAL A 216 -11.23 -10.78 -1.72
C VAL A 216 -11.81 -10.95 -0.32
N HIS A 217 -11.59 -9.96 0.53
CA HIS A 217 -12.09 -9.93 1.90
C HIS A 217 -13.10 -8.80 2.07
N VAL A 218 -14.21 -9.10 2.72
CA VAL A 218 -15.19 -8.09 3.13
C VAL A 218 -14.91 -7.70 4.56
N LEU A 219 -14.51 -6.44 4.75
CA LEU A 219 -14.33 -5.84 6.06
C LEU A 219 -15.61 -5.10 6.45
N ALA A 220 -16.19 -5.46 7.57
CA ALA A 220 -17.35 -4.81 8.15
C ALA A 220 -17.22 -4.76 9.67
N ASP A 221 -17.62 -3.64 10.27
CA ASP A 221 -17.54 -3.39 11.72
C ASP A 221 -16.21 -3.85 12.37
N GLY A 222 -15.11 -3.56 11.71
CA GLY A 222 -13.76 -3.85 12.20
C GLY A 222 -13.30 -5.31 12.11
N LYS A 223 -14.05 -6.17 11.39
CA LYS A 223 -13.75 -7.60 11.20
C LYS A 223 -13.83 -8.01 9.74
N ILE A 224 -13.06 -9.01 9.35
CA ILE A 224 -13.29 -9.71 8.08
C ILE A 224 -14.46 -10.67 8.30
N VAL A 225 -15.58 -10.38 7.62
CA VAL A 225 -16.83 -11.13 7.76
C VAL A 225 -17.02 -12.18 6.65
N ARG A 226 -16.36 -11.98 5.51
CA ARG A 226 -16.42 -12.90 4.38
C ARG A 226 -15.11 -12.87 3.59
N THR A 227 -14.69 -14.01 3.09
CA THR A 227 -13.53 -14.16 2.20
C THR A 227 -13.93 -15.02 1.00
N GLY A 228 -13.49 -14.66 -0.19
CA GLY A 228 -13.73 -15.39 -1.42
C GLY A 228 -12.68 -15.09 -2.49
N GLY A 229 -12.88 -15.57 -3.69
CA GLY A 229 -12.09 -15.26 -4.86
C GLY A 229 -12.56 -13.95 -5.53
N LYS A 230 -12.08 -13.69 -6.73
CA LYS A 230 -12.45 -12.51 -7.54
C LYS A 230 -13.95 -12.37 -7.78
N GLU A 231 -14.69 -13.49 -7.78
CA GLU A 231 -16.15 -13.53 -7.97
C GLU A 231 -16.88 -12.78 -6.87
N LEU A 232 -16.31 -12.75 -5.65
CA LEU A 232 -16.88 -11.99 -4.54
C LEU A 232 -16.89 -10.49 -4.83
N ALA A 233 -15.87 -9.95 -5.51
CA ALA A 233 -15.85 -8.53 -5.89
C ALA A 233 -16.99 -8.20 -6.88
N LEU A 234 -17.26 -9.08 -7.84
CA LEU A 234 -18.39 -8.95 -8.78
C LEU A 234 -19.74 -8.98 -8.06
N GLU A 235 -19.89 -9.88 -7.11
CA GLU A 235 -21.10 -10.00 -6.29
C GLU A 235 -21.34 -8.70 -5.48
N LEU A 236 -20.28 -8.15 -4.87
CA LEU A 236 -20.35 -6.92 -4.09
C LEU A 236 -20.68 -5.70 -4.95
N GLU A 237 -20.18 -5.62 -6.18
CA GLU A 237 -20.54 -4.54 -7.11
C GLU A 237 -22.01 -4.62 -7.53
N ALA A 238 -22.51 -5.84 -7.82
CA ALA A 238 -23.88 -6.04 -8.26
C ALA A 238 -24.92 -5.85 -7.13
N ASN A 239 -24.64 -6.33 -5.91
CA ASN A 239 -25.60 -6.44 -4.82
C ASN A 239 -25.29 -5.50 -3.63
N GLY A 240 -24.14 -4.82 -3.65
CA GLY A 240 -23.69 -4.03 -2.52
C GLY A 240 -23.41 -4.87 -1.27
N TYR A 241 -23.53 -4.22 -0.11
CA TYR A 241 -23.29 -4.83 1.21
C TYR A 241 -24.59 -5.15 1.96
N ALA A 242 -25.72 -5.37 1.26
CA ALA A 242 -27.04 -5.59 1.89
C ALA A 242 -27.05 -6.81 2.84
N PHE A 243 -26.30 -7.86 2.51
CA PHE A 243 -26.18 -9.07 3.32
C PHE A 243 -25.56 -8.85 4.72
N LEU A 244 -24.95 -7.69 4.98
CA LEU A 244 -24.40 -7.35 6.31
C LEU A 244 -25.51 -6.99 7.33
N ASN A 245 -26.75 -6.80 6.87
CA ASN A 245 -27.90 -6.44 7.68
C ASN A 245 -28.84 -7.64 7.94
N GLU A 246 -28.49 -8.81 7.41
CA GLU A 246 -29.20 -10.08 7.64
C GLU A 246 -28.55 -10.87 8.79
#